data_46193cf5e5a46e7ffdd0e112ddc83d33
#
_entry.id   46193cf5e5a46e7ffdd0e112ddc83d33
#
_cell.length_a   1.000
_cell.length_b   1.000
_cell.length_c   1.000
_cell.angle_alpha   90.00
_cell.angle_beta   90.00
_cell.angle_gamma   90.00
#
_symmetry.space_group_name_H-M   'P 1'
#
loop_
_entity.id
_entity.type
_entity.pdbx_description
1 polymer ?
#
loop_
_entity_poly.entity_id
_entity_poly.type
_entity_poly.pdbx_seq_one_letter_code
_entity_poly.pdbx_strand_id
1 'polypeptide(L)'
;MLISEEPCKWGINCVNWPGQWPYKPEVSLEAHHDGENLYLDYRVVEDAVLASAAADREPVWKDSCVEFFFAPGDDGLYYNIECSCIGKLYMCRGRDRNDREFLPESAYRGIIREGSLGSEPFGLREGPQEWDMRLVIPASTFNLKSFCGLQARGNFYKCGDGLPQRHYLSLFPISTPKPDFHRPEFFDKIIFSK
;
A
#
# COMPACT_ATOMS: atom_id res chain seq x y z
N MET A 1 9.79 7.63 10.06
CA MET A 1 8.44 8.20 9.91
C MET A 1 7.73 8.16 11.25
N LEU A 2 7.01 9.21 11.67
CA LEU A 2 6.17 9.23 12.86
C LEU A 2 4.70 9.27 12.41
N ILE A 3 3.89 8.34 12.89
CA ILE A 3 2.43 8.34 12.74
C ILE A 3 1.83 8.63 14.12
N SER A 4 1.05 9.70 14.23
CA SER A 4 0.42 10.16 15.46
C SER A 4 -1.11 10.13 15.35
N GLU A 5 -1.80 10.57 16.39
CA GLU A 5 -3.26 10.78 16.34
C GLU A 5 -3.64 11.92 15.38
N GLU A 6 -2.74 12.90 15.21
CA GLU A 6 -2.92 13.96 14.23
C GLU A 6 -2.44 13.52 12.85
N PRO A 7 -3.23 13.75 11.80
CA PRO A 7 -2.85 13.39 10.43
C PRO A 7 -1.56 14.06 9.97
N CYS A 8 -0.67 13.27 9.37
CA CYS A 8 0.56 13.76 8.74
C CYS A 8 0.61 13.31 7.29
N LYS A 9 1.21 14.13 6.42
CA LYS A 9 1.23 13.91 4.98
C LYS A 9 2.63 13.69 4.45
N TRP A 10 2.78 12.71 3.54
CA TRP A 10 4.02 12.40 2.83
C TRP A 10 3.75 12.19 1.34
N GLY A 11 4.78 12.43 0.51
CA GLY A 11 4.74 12.08 -0.90
C GLY A 11 5.43 10.73 -1.13
N ILE A 12 4.79 9.83 -1.88
CA ILE A 12 5.41 8.58 -2.34
C ILE A 12 6.17 8.92 -3.63
N ASN A 13 7.46 9.29 -3.49
CA ASN A 13 8.20 10.02 -4.51
C ASN A 13 9.44 9.31 -5.06
N CYS A 14 9.87 8.19 -4.45
CA CYS A 14 11.07 7.48 -4.89
C CYS A 14 10.79 6.67 -6.15
N VAL A 15 11.33 7.12 -7.29
CA VAL A 15 11.37 6.34 -8.54
C VAL A 15 12.63 5.48 -8.49
N ASN A 16 12.50 4.22 -8.06
CA ASN A 16 13.67 3.39 -7.75
C ASN A 16 14.38 2.82 -8.98
N TRP A 17 13.70 2.73 -10.14
CA TRP A 17 14.21 2.14 -11.39
C TRP A 17 14.00 3.08 -12.59
N PRO A 18 14.51 4.33 -12.56
CA PRO A 18 14.18 5.35 -13.55
C PRO A 18 14.69 5.03 -14.96
N GLY A 19 15.70 4.18 -15.10
CA GLY A 19 16.23 3.77 -16.41
C GLY A 19 15.27 2.89 -17.22
N GLN A 20 14.35 2.17 -16.55
CA GLN A 20 13.37 1.30 -17.20
C GLN A 20 11.93 1.81 -16.99
N TRP A 21 11.65 2.41 -15.83
CA TRP A 21 10.33 2.83 -15.40
C TRP A 21 10.36 4.27 -14.89
N PRO A 22 10.54 5.26 -15.79
CA PRO A 22 10.73 6.67 -15.41
C PRO A 22 9.44 7.39 -15.03
N TYR A 23 8.27 6.83 -15.37
CA TYR A 23 6.99 7.50 -15.11
C TYR A 23 6.77 7.66 -13.60
N LYS A 24 6.35 8.86 -13.22
CA LYS A 24 6.14 9.25 -11.85
C LYS A 24 4.77 9.93 -11.71
N PRO A 25 3.69 9.19 -11.35
CA PRO A 25 2.45 9.80 -10.93
C PRO A 25 2.64 10.66 -9.67
N GLU A 26 1.75 11.60 -9.43
CA GLU A 26 1.70 12.32 -8.17
C GLU A 26 0.96 11.47 -7.15
N VAL A 27 1.63 11.15 -6.05
CA VAL A 27 1.06 10.30 -4.99
C VAL A 27 1.33 10.91 -3.63
N SER A 28 0.27 11.18 -2.90
CA SER A 28 0.37 11.57 -1.49
C SER A 28 -0.34 10.56 -0.60
N LEU A 29 0.24 10.37 0.58
CA LEU A 29 -0.30 9.59 1.68
C LEU A 29 -0.46 10.51 2.88
N GLU A 30 -1.65 10.54 3.46
CA GLU A 30 -1.89 11.06 4.80
C GLU A 30 -2.15 9.89 5.73
N ALA A 31 -1.49 9.84 6.89
CA ALA A 31 -1.64 8.75 7.83
C ALA A 31 -1.74 9.24 9.27
N HIS A 32 -2.60 8.57 10.06
CA HIS A 32 -2.74 8.75 11.50
C HIS A 32 -3.23 7.46 12.15
N HIS A 33 -3.29 7.40 13.49
CA HIS A 33 -3.90 6.29 14.22
C HIS A 33 -4.65 6.79 15.47
N ASP A 34 -5.63 5.99 15.92
CA ASP A 34 -6.38 6.22 17.17
C ASP A 34 -6.03 5.19 18.26
N GLY A 35 -4.96 4.45 18.05
CA GLY A 35 -4.56 3.33 18.89
C GLY A 35 -5.16 1.99 18.45
N GLU A 36 -6.41 1.94 18.06
CA GLU A 36 -7.09 0.73 17.60
C GLU A 36 -6.99 0.54 16.08
N ASN A 37 -7.01 1.63 15.33
CA ASN A 37 -7.01 1.64 13.87
C ASN A 37 -5.87 2.52 13.32
N LEU A 38 -5.33 2.08 12.19
CA LEU A 38 -4.45 2.86 11.32
C LEU A 38 -5.27 3.37 10.14
N TYR A 39 -5.23 4.69 9.93
CA TYR A 39 -5.90 5.38 8.83
C TYR A 39 -4.85 5.73 7.78
N LEU A 40 -5.10 5.34 6.53
CA LEU A 40 -4.25 5.62 5.38
C LEU A 40 -5.11 6.25 4.29
N ASP A 41 -4.90 7.53 4.01
CA ASP A 41 -5.58 8.27 2.96
C ASP A 41 -4.61 8.53 1.82
N TYR A 42 -4.82 7.86 0.71
CA TYR A 42 -4.04 8.03 -0.52
C TYR A 42 -4.78 8.95 -1.48
N ARG A 43 -4.04 9.86 -2.11
CA ARG A 43 -4.48 10.62 -3.27
C ARG A 43 -3.48 10.44 -4.41
N VAL A 44 -3.98 10.09 -5.58
CA VAL A 44 -3.18 9.77 -6.76
C VAL A 44 -3.66 10.57 -7.95
N VAL A 45 -2.71 11.17 -8.69
CA VAL A 45 -2.94 11.75 -10.02
C VAL A 45 -2.01 11.06 -11.00
N GLU A 46 -2.60 10.39 -11.99
CA GLU A 46 -1.86 9.59 -12.99
C GLU A 46 -2.52 9.72 -14.38
N ASP A 47 -1.77 9.36 -15.45
CA ASP A 47 -2.22 9.56 -16.84
C ASP A 47 -3.15 8.47 -17.35
N ALA A 48 -3.34 7.41 -16.62
CA ALA A 48 -4.29 6.35 -16.92
C ALA A 48 -4.66 5.60 -15.65
N VAL A 49 -5.87 5.04 -15.58
CA VAL A 49 -6.33 4.21 -14.47
C VAL A 49 -6.92 2.90 -14.99
N LEU A 50 -6.66 1.81 -14.27
CA LEU A 50 -7.17 0.47 -14.55
C LEU A 50 -7.65 -0.18 -13.25
N ALA A 51 -8.80 -0.86 -13.31
CA ALA A 51 -9.35 -1.65 -12.21
C ALA A 51 -9.96 -2.95 -12.74
N SER A 52 -9.16 -3.95 -13.04
CA SER A 52 -9.57 -5.22 -13.63
C SER A 52 -9.90 -6.28 -12.58
N ALA A 53 -9.31 -6.22 -11.39
CA ALA A 53 -9.57 -7.14 -10.30
C ALA A 53 -11.02 -7.01 -9.81
N ALA A 54 -11.80 -8.10 -9.90
CA ALA A 54 -13.20 -8.12 -9.50
C ALA A 54 -13.41 -8.52 -8.02
N ALA A 55 -12.44 -9.22 -7.44
CA ALA A 55 -12.52 -9.75 -6.09
C ALA A 55 -11.19 -9.55 -5.32
N ASP A 56 -11.28 -9.66 -3.99
CA ASP A 56 -10.10 -9.77 -3.13
C ASP A 56 -9.28 -11.01 -3.53
N ARG A 57 -7.96 -10.96 -3.27
CA ARG A 57 -6.97 -11.99 -3.62
C ARG A 57 -6.66 -12.13 -5.11
N GLU A 58 -7.28 -11.34 -5.97
CA GLU A 58 -6.86 -11.21 -7.37
C GLU A 58 -5.61 -10.31 -7.50
N PRO A 59 -4.92 -10.33 -8.64
CA PRO A 59 -3.64 -9.63 -8.81
C PRO A 59 -3.82 -8.10 -8.96
N VAL A 60 -4.19 -7.43 -7.85
CA VAL A 60 -4.48 -5.98 -7.79
C VAL A 60 -3.29 -5.09 -8.16
N TRP A 61 -2.05 -5.59 -8.06
CA TRP A 61 -0.84 -4.87 -8.50
C TRP A 61 -0.79 -4.62 -10.02
N LYS A 62 -1.62 -5.32 -10.80
CA LYS A 62 -1.78 -5.05 -12.24
C LYS A 62 -2.62 -3.81 -12.51
N ASP A 63 -3.49 -3.46 -11.60
CA ASP A 63 -4.36 -2.28 -11.63
C ASP A 63 -3.61 -1.03 -11.13
N SER A 64 -4.29 0.11 -11.13
CA SER A 64 -3.87 1.26 -10.34
C SER A 64 -3.91 0.89 -8.88
N CYS A 65 -2.74 0.71 -8.25
CA CYS A 65 -2.59 0.09 -6.95
C CYS A 65 -1.75 0.94 -5.99
N VAL A 66 -2.17 1.02 -4.74
CA VAL A 66 -1.38 1.52 -3.61
C VAL A 66 -1.14 0.40 -2.62
N GLU A 67 0.03 0.42 -1.96
CA GLU A 67 0.42 -0.69 -1.10
C GLU A 67 1.04 -0.21 0.21
N PHE A 68 0.85 -0.99 1.26
CA PHE A 68 1.50 -0.84 2.56
C PHE A 68 2.11 -2.17 2.99
N PHE A 69 3.43 -2.22 3.11
CA PHE A 69 4.14 -3.38 3.65
C PHE A 69 4.65 -3.06 5.04
N PHE A 70 4.40 -3.96 5.99
CA PHE A 70 4.52 -3.68 7.42
C PHE A 70 5.08 -4.86 8.21
N ALA A 71 6.17 -4.62 8.90
CA ALA A 71 6.81 -5.54 9.85
C ALA A 71 6.65 -4.99 11.28
N PRO A 72 5.63 -5.43 12.03
CA PRO A 72 5.36 -4.92 13.38
C PRO A 72 6.33 -5.42 14.44
N GLY A 73 7.09 -6.47 14.17
CA GLY A 73 8.04 -7.11 15.08
C GLY A 73 9.35 -7.49 14.41
N ASP A 74 10.22 -8.18 15.17
CA ASP A 74 11.56 -8.59 14.73
C ASP A 74 11.64 -10.10 14.41
N ASP A 75 10.49 -10.76 14.17
CA ASP A 75 10.39 -12.19 13.85
C ASP A 75 10.74 -12.51 12.38
N GLY A 76 11.10 -11.48 11.59
CA GLY A 76 11.42 -11.57 10.18
C GLY A 76 10.19 -11.75 9.29
N LEU A 77 8.99 -11.61 9.83
CA LEU A 77 7.75 -11.65 9.08
C LEU A 77 7.23 -10.23 8.80
N TYR A 78 6.61 -10.05 7.64
CA TYR A 78 5.91 -8.82 7.31
C TYR A 78 4.57 -9.11 6.67
N TYR A 79 3.70 -8.14 6.72
CA TYR A 79 2.42 -8.11 6.02
C TYR A 79 2.56 -7.26 4.76
N ASN A 80 1.98 -7.71 3.65
CA ASN A 80 1.72 -6.86 2.50
C ASN A 80 0.21 -6.64 2.36
N ILE A 81 -0.19 -5.38 2.25
CA ILE A 81 -1.56 -4.96 1.95
C ILE A 81 -1.47 -4.18 0.65
N GLU A 82 -1.99 -4.75 -0.40
CA GLU A 82 -2.06 -4.17 -1.74
C GLU A 82 -3.53 -3.85 -2.03
N CYS A 83 -3.83 -2.63 -2.46
CA CYS A 83 -5.19 -2.14 -2.66
C CYS A 83 -5.33 -1.51 -4.05
N SER A 84 -6.25 -2.03 -4.87
CA SER A 84 -6.59 -1.39 -6.13
C SER A 84 -7.38 -0.09 -5.91
N CYS A 85 -7.43 0.77 -6.91
CA CYS A 85 -8.16 2.04 -6.88
C CYS A 85 -9.69 1.89 -6.66
N ILE A 86 -10.22 0.67 -6.69
CA ILE A 86 -11.61 0.33 -6.37
C ILE A 86 -11.75 -0.48 -5.07
N GLY A 87 -10.69 -0.54 -4.25
CA GLY A 87 -10.72 -1.16 -2.93
C GLY A 87 -10.64 -2.68 -2.90
N LYS A 88 -10.27 -3.37 -4.00
CA LYS A 88 -9.97 -4.81 -3.94
C LYS A 88 -8.60 -5.00 -3.30
N LEU A 89 -8.50 -5.97 -2.38
CA LEU A 89 -7.30 -6.20 -1.58
C LEU A 89 -6.61 -7.53 -1.93
N TYR A 90 -5.28 -7.48 -1.92
CA TYR A 90 -4.43 -8.65 -1.88
C TYR A 90 -3.54 -8.56 -0.63
N MET A 91 -3.78 -9.45 0.34
CA MET A 91 -3.12 -9.36 1.64
C MET A 91 -2.51 -10.68 2.04
N CYS A 92 -1.21 -10.67 2.31
CA CYS A 92 -0.47 -11.82 2.80
C CYS A 92 0.42 -11.47 3.99
N ARG A 93 0.90 -12.51 4.67
CA ARG A 93 1.96 -12.44 5.68
C ARG A 93 3.02 -13.50 5.37
N GLY A 94 4.29 -13.15 5.45
CA GLY A 94 5.39 -14.07 5.20
C GLY A 94 6.76 -13.43 5.37
N ARG A 95 7.80 -14.14 4.91
CA ARG A 95 9.20 -13.69 4.99
C ARG A 95 9.69 -13.03 3.71
N ASP A 96 9.15 -13.48 2.59
CA ASP A 96 9.50 -12.96 1.27
C ASP A 96 8.33 -13.17 0.28
N ARG A 97 8.53 -12.82 -0.98
CA ARG A 97 7.51 -12.94 -2.05
C ARG A 97 6.97 -14.36 -2.21
N ASN A 98 7.77 -15.41 -1.98
CA ASN A 98 7.44 -16.81 -2.27
C ASN A 98 7.05 -17.57 -1.01
N ASP A 99 7.44 -17.10 0.17
CA ASP A 99 7.14 -17.68 1.48
C ASP A 99 6.12 -16.78 2.22
N ARG A 100 4.88 -16.77 1.73
CA ARG A 100 3.79 -15.98 2.31
C ARG A 100 2.43 -16.68 2.13
N GLU A 101 1.55 -16.43 3.07
CA GLU A 101 0.18 -16.96 3.10
C GLU A 101 -0.83 -15.81 3.11
N PHE A 102 -1.99 -16.05 2.50
CA PHE A 102 -3.11 -15.11 2.58
C PHE A 102 -3.58 -14.91 4.01
N LEU A 103 -3.91 -13.67 4.34
CA LEU A 103 -4.60 -13.40 5.60
C LEU A 103 -5.99 -14.05 5.60
N PRO A 104 -6.54 -14.34 6.81
CA PRO A 104 -7.87 -14.92 6.91
C PRO A 104 -8.94 -13.94 6.41
N GLU A 105 -10.07 -14.47 5.98
CA GLU A 105 -11.22 -13.72 5.46
C GLU A 105 -11.71 -12.62 6.41
N SER A 106 -11.60 -12.87 7.72
CA SER A 106 -11.95 -11.89 8.75
C SER A 106 -11.11 -10.63 8.69
N ALA A 107 -9.83 -10.72 8.30
CA ALA A 107 -8.97 -9.57 8.13
C ALA A 107 -9.44 -8.71 6.94
N TYR A 108 -9.81 -9.33 5.82
CA TYR A 108 -10.36 -8.62 4.67
C TYR A 108 -11.65 -7.88 5.00
N ARG A 109 -12.56 -8.52 5.77
CA ARG A 109 -13.82 -7.90 6.21
C ARG A 109 -13.63 -6.80 7.24
N GLY A 110 -12.54 -6.85 8.01
CA GLY A 110 -12.24 -5.87 9.04
C GLY A 110 -11.73 -4.53 8.52
N ILE A 111 -11.20 -4.48 7.28
CA ILE A 111 -10.66 -3.25 6.70
C ILE A 111 -11.77 -2.47 6.01
N ILE A 112 -11.98 -1.21 6.43
CA ILE A 112 -12.84 -0.26 5.73
C ILE A 112 -12.07 0.27 4.53
N ARG A 113 -12.73 0.35 3.38
CA ARG A 113 -12.18 0.78 2.09
C ARG A 113 -13.13 1.76 1.42
N GLU A 114 -12.70 2.99 1.24
CA GLU A 114 -13.51 4.05 0.63
C GLU A 114 -12.72 4.65 -0.53
N GLY A 115 -13.12 4.32 -1.75
CA GLY A 115 -12.50 4.80 -2.98
C GLY A 115 -13.39 5.74 -3.77
N SER A 116 -12.81 6.79 -4.36
CA SER A 116 -13.55 7.77 -5.17
C SER A 116 -14.06 7.20 -6.50
N LEU A 117 -13.47 6.08 -6.98
CA LEU A 117 -13.84 5.45 -8.26
C LEU A 117 -14.91 4.35 -8.12
N GLY A 118 -15.49 4.19 -6.91
CA GLY A 118 -16.46 3.15 -6.61
C GLY A 118 -15.82 1.79 -6.35
N SER A 119 -16.58 0.70 -6.49
CA SER A 119 -16.15 -0.66 -6.15
C SER A 119 -16.26 -1.67 -7.30
N GLU A 120 -16.77 -1.22 -8.47
CA GLU A 120 -16.96 -2.09 -9.63
C GLU A 120 -15.76 -2.04 -10.58
N PRO A 121 -15.34 -3.19 -11.12
CA PRO A 121 -14.26 -3.26 -12.09
C PRO A 121 -14.54 -2.44 -13.35
N PHE A 122 -13.49 -1.89 -13.92
CA PHE A 122 -13.54 -1.22 -15.21
C PHE A 122 -12.25 -1.44 -16.01
N GLY A 123 -12.35 -1.29 -17.33
CA GLY A 123 -11.19 -1.35 -18.21
C GLY A 123 -10.31 -0.10 -18.14
N LEU A 124 -9.23 -0.11 -18.92
CA LEU A 124 -8.31 1.03 -19.00
C LEU A 124 -9.05 2.33 -19.38
N ARG A 125 -8.80 3.38 -18.59
CA ARG A 125 -9.19 4.76 -18.89
C ARG A 125 -7.93 5.58 -19.04
N GLU A 126 -7.69 6.10 -20.25
CA GLU A 126 -6.52 6.92 -20.57
C GLU A 126 -6.82 8.41 -20.37
N GLY A 127 -5.75 9.20 -20.22
CA GLY A 127 -5.78 10.61 -19.92
C GLY A 127 -5.68 10.88 -18.41
N PRO A 128 -5.59 12.16 -18.01
CA PRO A 128 -5.42 12.54 -16.60
C PRO A 128 -6.54 12.00 -15.73
N GLN A 129 -6.18 11.24 -14.73
CA GLN A 129 -7.06 10.62 -13.74
C GLN A 129 -6.65 11.06 -12.35
N GLU A 130 -7.63 11.37 -11.51
CA GLU A 130 -7.43 11.62 -10.09
C GLU A 130 -8.32 10.67 -9.30
N TRP A 131 -7.77 10.06 -8.26
CA TRP A 131 -8.52 9.18 -7.38
C TRP A 131 -7.96 9.18 -5.96
N ASP A 132 -8.84 8.88 -5.02
CA ASP A 132 -8.55 8.75 -3.60
C ASP A 132 -8.90 7.35 -3.12
N MET A 133 -8.16 6.87 -2.11
CA MET A 133 -8.43 5.63 -1.40
C MET A 133 -8.15 5.80 0.08
N ARG A 134 -9.18 5.66 0.90
CA ARG A 134 -9.06 5.53 2.35
C ARG A 134 -9.07 4.07 2.75
N LEU A 135 -8.10 3.68 3.57
CA LEU A 135 -8.07 2.39 4.27
C LEU A 135 -8.09 2.64 5.77
N VAL A 136 -9.03 2.00 6.48
CA VAL A 136 -9.01 1.95 7.96
C VAL A 136 -8.67 0.52 8.36
N ILE A 137 -7.49 0.32 8.93
CA ILE A 137 -6.90 -0.99 9.18
C ILE A 137 -6.84 -1.22 10.69
N PRO A 138 -7.65 -2.14 11.25
CA PRO A 138 -7.58 -2.49 12.67
C PRO A 138 -6.22 -3.06 13.07
N ALA A 139 -5.73 -2.74 14.25
CA ALA A 139 -4.50 -3.30 14.82
C ALA A 139 -4.52 -4.85 14.84
N SER A 140 -5.69 -5.43 15.05
CA SER A 140 -5.91 -6.88 15.02
C SER A 140 -5.58 -7.54 13.67
N THR A 141 -5.60 -6.78 12.56
CA THR A 141 -5.14 -7.27 11.23
C THR A 141 -3.68 -7.73 11.28
N PHE A 142 -2.89 -7.08 12.12
CA PHE A 142 -1.46 -7.37 12.31
C PHE A 142 -1.17 -8.19 13.57
N ASN A 143 -2.18 -8.80 14.19
CA ASN A 143 -2.11 -9.47 15.48
C ASN A 143 -1.61 -8.55 16.62
N LEU A 144 -1.87 -7.26 16.52
CA LEU A 144 -1.56 -6.25 17.52
C LEU A 144 -2.79 -5.96 18.39
N LYS A 145 -2.55 -5.55 19.64
CA LYS A 145 -3.61 -5.04 20.52
C LYS A 145 -3.87 -3.55 20.31
N SER A 146 -2.82 -2.82 19.96
CA SER A 146 -2.86 -1.37 19.73
C SER A 146 -1.64 -0.94 18.92
N PHE A 147 -1.75 0.20 18.25
CA PHE A 147 -0.63 0.91 17.62
C PHE A 147 0.12 1.82 18.60
N CYS A 148 -0.50 2.23 19.73
CA CYS A 148 0.10 3.19 20.66
C CYS A 148 1.51 2.77 21.12
N GLY A 149 2.50 3.63 20.85
CA GLY A 149 3.90 3.44 21.24
C GLY A 149 4.65 2.34 20.46
N LEU A 150 4.03 1.77 19.42
CA LEU A 150 4.66 0.75 18.60
C LEU A 150 5.85 1.32 17.82
N GLN A 151 6.93 0.55 17.76
CA GLN A 151 8.04 0.76 16.84
C GLN A 151 8.07 -0.41 15.86
N ALA A 152 7.90 -0.10 14.59
CA ALA A 152 7.82 -1.07 13.53
C ALA A 152 8.71 -0.67 12.35
N ARG A 153 8.73 -1.50 11.30
CA ARG A 153 9.34 -1.17 10.02
C ARG A 153 8.33 -1.36 8.90
N GLY A 154 8.47 -0.60 7.83
CA GLY A 154 7.58 -0.73 6.68
C GLY A 154 7.94 0.19 5.54
N ASN A 155 7.14 0.12 4.48
CA ASN A 155 7.22 1.03 3.35
C ASN A 155 5.84 1.16 2.69
N PHE A 156 5.66 2.21 1.92
CA PHE A 156 4.44 2.50 1.19
C PHE A 156 4.77 2.61 -0.30
N TYR A 157 3.87 2.13 -1.15
CA TYR A 157 4.16 2.00 -2.57
C TYR A 157 2.99 2.42 -3.45
N LYS A 158 3.32 2.72 -4.70
CA LYS A 158 2.39 2.89 -5.81
C LYS A 158 2.91 2.10 -6.99
N CYS A 159 2.06 1.29 -7.58
CA CYS A 159 2.37 0.58 -8.82
C CYS A 159 1.19 0.53 -9.78
N GLY A 160 1.43 -0.01 -10.97
CA GLY A 160 0.46 -0.22 -12.01
C GLY A 160 1.07 -1.07 -13.12
N ASP A 161 1.20 -2.40 -12.89
CA ASP A 161 1.90 -3.30 -13.82
C ASP A 161 1.18 -3.46 -15.15
N GLY A 162 -0.15 -3.33 -15.16
CA GLY A 162 -0.98 -3.41 -16.36
C GLY A 162 -1.24 -2.08 -17.06
N LEU A 163 -0.75 -0.97 -16.51
CA LEU A 163 -0.93 0.34 -17.11
C LEU A 163 0.03 0.57 -18.29
N PRO A 164 -0.35 1.41 -19.28
CA PRO A 164 0.53 1.77 -20.40
C PRO A 164 1.86 2.35 -19.93
N GLN A 165 1.81 3.21 -18.92
CA GLN A 165 2.99 3.77 -18.25
C GLN A 165 3.24 3.01 -16.94
N ARG A 166 3.78 1.79 -17.06
CA ARG A 166 4.13 0.98 -15.89
C ARG A 166 5.09 1.73 -14.97
N HIS A 167 4.85 1.67 -13.68
CA HIS A 167 5.62 2.43 -12.69
C HIS A 167 5.70 1.73 -11.34
N TYR A 168 6.74 2.11 -10.57
CA TYR A 168 7.03 1.55 -9.26
C TYR A 168 7.62 2.63 -8.36
N LEU A 169 6.79 3.21 -7.49
CA LEU A 169 7.21 4.22 -6.54
C LEU A 169 7.20 3.68 -5.12
N SER A 170 8.04 4.24 -4.27
CA SER A 170 8.03 3.98 -2.83
C SER A 170 8.19 5.27 -2.04
N LEU A 171 7.82 5.22 -0.75
CA LEU A 171 8.11 6.29 0.20
C LEU A 171 9.58 6.29 0.59
N PHE A 172 10.13 5.14 0.96
CA PHE A 172 11.55 4.95 1.26
C PHE A 172 12.24 4.24 0.09
N PRO A 173 13.48 4.63 -0.27
CA PRO A 173 14.13 4.14 -1.49
C PRO A 173 14.46 2.64 -1.41
N ILE A 174 14.41 1.99 -2.58
CA ILE A 174 14.82 0.60 -2.78
C ILE A 174 15.98 0.57 -3.77
N SER A 175 17.02 -0.21 -3.46
CA SER A 175 18.19 -0.38 -4.32
C SER A 175 18.33 -1.86 -4.73
N THR A 176 17.57 -2.27 -5.74
CA THR A 176 17.63 -3.60 -6.35
C THR A 176 17.77 -3.48 -7.87
N PRO A 177 18.36 -4.49 -8.55
CA PRO A 177 18.54 -4.45 -10.01
C PRO A 177 17.23 -4.45 -10.82
N LYS A 178 16.13 -4.94 -10.23
CA LYS A 178 14.81 -5.04 -10.87
C LYS A 178 13.73 -4.66 -9.85
N PRO A 179 12.55 -4.19 -10.31
CA PRO A 179 11.43 -3.88 -9.43
C PRO A 179 11.06 -5.04 -8.51
N ASP A 180 11.17 -4.80 -7.22
CA ASP A 180 10.80 -5.75 -6.18
C ASP A 180 10.51 -5.01 -4.86
N PHE A 181 9.25 -4.97 -4.45
CA PHE A 181 8.81 -4.36 -3.19
C PHE A 181 8.95 -5.33 -2.00
N HIS A 182 9.03 -6.64 -2.27
CA HIS A 182 9.16 -7.67 -1.23
C HIS A 182 10.60 -7.76 -0.68
N ARG A 183 11.12 -6.64 -0.24
CA ARG A 183 12.50 -6.45 0.20
C ARG A 183 12.52 -5.79 1.58
N PRO A 184 12.23 -6.54 2.66
CA PRO A 184 12.11 -6.00 4.01
C PRO A 184 13.38 -5.34 4.53
N GLU A 185 14.55 -5.60 3.93
CA GLU A 185 15.80 -4.89 4.24
C GLU A 185 15.76 -3.39 3.89
N PHE A 186 14.86 -2.97 2.99
CA PHE A 186 14.63 -1.57 2.63
C PHE A 186 13.41 -0.95 3.34
N PHE A 187 12.81 -1.65 4.29
CA PHE A 187 11.79 -1.04 5.14
C PHE A 187 12.46 -0.08 6.13
N ASP A 188 11.90 1.10 6.26
CA ASP A 188 12.38 2.09 7.21
C ASP A 188 11.54 2.08 8.49
N LYS A 189 12.05 2.74 9.51
CA LYS A 189 11.42 2.82 10.83
C LYS A 189 10.12 3.62 10.77
N ILE A 190 9.06 3.02 11.29
CA ILE A 190 7.75 3.65 11.53
C ILE A 190 7.51 3.65 13.03
N ILE A 191 7.30 4.83 13.59
CA ILE A 191 7.03 5.03 15.03
C ILE A 191 5.59 5.50 15.15
N PHE A 192 4.81 4.82 15.94
CA PHE A 192 3.48 5.25 16.33
C PHE A 192 3.56 5.99 17.67
N SER A 193 2.90 7.14 17.79
CA SER A 193 2.86 7.91 19.05
C SER A 193 2.18 7.11 20.18
N LYS A 194 2.32 7.62 21.41
CA LYS A 194 1.63 7.02 22.56
C LYS A 194 0.24 7.58 22.69
#